data_82b5bcc0f131bf90562aab78c7c1c034
#
_entry.id   82b5bcc0f131bf90562aab78c7c1c034
#
_cell.length_a   1.000
_cell.length_b   1.000
_cell.length_c   1.000
_cell.angle_alpha   90.00
_cell.angle_beta   90.00
_cell.angle_gamma   90.00
#
_symmetry.space_group_name_H-M   'P 1'
#
loop_
_entity.id
_entity.type
_entity.pdbx_description
1 polymer ?
#
loop_
_entity_poly.entity_id
_entity_poly.type
_entity_poly.pdbx_seq_one_letter_code
_entity_poly.pdbx_strand_id
1 'polypeptide(L)'
;MDWYQYVDILTSDLLSTLSNHDLDCHDIYFQQDSDSKHRSGHTKGFLDLEEIDLLPWTANSPDMNCVKNCWDHVDHMLRSRNPLLKNLDELCDALQEEWYCIDQAYIDKLYDSMPNQVHDLLKAEGRLTCY
;
A
#
# COMPACT_ATOMS: atom_id res chain seq x y z
N MET A 1 -11.43 3.64 -11.71
CA MET A 1 -11.95 3.14 -10.40
C MET A 1 -12.67 4.28 -9.72
N ASP A 2 -13.91 4.08 -9.32
CA ASP A 2 -14.71 5.01 -8.55
C ASP A 2 -14.76 4.60 -7.05
N TRP A 3 -15.51 5.35 -6.23
CA TRP A 3 -15.62 5.06 -4.79
C TRP A 3 -16.40 3.77 -4.48
N TYR A 4 -17.33 3.32 -5.36
CA TYR A 4 -18.03 2.05 -5.16
C TYR A 4 -17.08 0.86 -5.36
N GLN A 5 -16.36 0.86 -6.48
CA GLN A 5 -15.33 -0.15 -6.77
C GLN A 5 -14.26 -0.19 -5.67
N TYR A 6 -13.91 0.97 -5.10
CA TYR A 6 -12.94 1.02 -4.01
C TYR A 6 -13.48 0.33 -2.74
N VAL A 7 -14.73 0.60 -2.36
CA VAL A 7 -15.36 -0.09 -1.20
C VAL A 7 -15.51 -1.59 -1.47
N ASP A 8 -15.85 -1.99 -2.70
CA ASP A 8 -15.90 -3.41 -3.07
C ASP A 8 -14.53 -4.09 -2.87
N ILE A 9 -13.43 -3.44 -3.24
CA ILE A 9 -12.07 -3.92 -2.98
C ILE A 9 -11.78 -4.00 -1.46
N LEU A 10 -12.14 -2.99 -0.69
CA LEU A 10 -11.96 -3.05 0.76
C LEU A 10 -12.74 -4.20 1.37
N THR A 11 -13.97 -4.42 0.93
CA THR A 11 -14.82 -5.51 1.42
C THR A 11 -14.27 -6.89 1.03
N SER A 12 -13.85 -7.06 -0.23
CA SER A 12 -13.37 -8.35 -0.72
C SER A 12 -11.95 -8.66 -0.26
N ASP A 13 -11.04 -7.67 -0.33
CA ASP A 13 -9.62 -7.93 -0.17
C ASP A 13 -9.11 -7.57 1.24
N LEU A 14 -9.49 -6.41 1.79
CA LEU A 14 -9.04 -6.03 3.13
C LEU A 14 -9.65 -6.94 4.20
N LEU A 15 -10.99 -7.06 4.23
CA LEU A 15 -11.66 -7.87 5.25
C LEU A 15 -11.30 -9.37 5.15
N SER A 16 -11.16 -9.89 3.92
CA SER A 16 -10.72 -11.28 3.74
C SER A 16 -9.25 -11.47 4.16
N THR A 17 -8.39 -10.48 3.94
CA THR A 17 -6.99 -10.54 4.40
C THR A 17 -6.92 -10.55 5.91
N LEU A 18 -7.67 -9.68 6.60
CA LEU A 18 -7.73 -9.68 8.06
C LEU A 18 -8.22 -11.03 8.59
N SER A 19 -9.31 -11.56 8.03
CA SER A 19 -9.84 -12.88 8.42
C SER A 19 -8.84 -14.01 8.19
N ASN A 20 -8.08 -13.99 7.11
CA ASN A 20 -7.08 -15.02 6.80
C ASN A 20 -5.88 -15.00 7.75
N HIS A 21 -5.64 -13.88 8.41
CA HIS A 21 -4.57 -13.70 9.39
C HIS A 21 -5.06 -13.69 10.84
N ASP A 22 -6.31 -14.07 11.09
CA ASP A 22 -6.94 -14.04 12.42
C ASP A 22 -6.83 -12.64 13.09
N LEU A 23 -6.92 -11.56 12.30
CA LEU A 23 -6.90 -10.17 12.76
C LEU A 23 -8.31 -9.60 12.73
N ASP A 24 -8.62 -8.78 13.74
CA ASP A 24 -9.82 -7.96 13.79
C ASP A 24 -9.57 -6.56 13.22
N CYS A 25 -10.62 -5.87 12.78
CA CYS A 25 -10.54 -4.49 12.32
C CYS A 25 -9.95 -3.55 13.38
N HIS A 26 -10.17 -3.84 14.67
CA HIS A 26 -9.61 -3.09 15.81
C HIS A 26 -8.11 -3.35 16.06
N ASP A 27 -7.53 -4.39 15.46
CA ASP A 27 -6.11 -4.74 15.66
C ASP A 27 -5.18 -3.95 14.73
N ILE A 28 -5.74 -3.18 13.80
CA ILE A 28 -4.99 -2.50 12.75
C ILE A 28 -5.26 -1.00 12.71
N TYR A 29 -4.28 -0.26 12.18
CA TYR A 29 -4.48 1.07 11.63
C TYR A 29 -4.40 0.99 10.12
N PHE A 30 -5.49 1.30 9.41
CA PHE A 30 -5.52 1.26 7.96
C PHE A 30 -4.95 2.54 7.37
N GLN A 31 -3.92 2.40 6.54
CA GLN A 31 -3.30 3.53 5.84
C GLN A 31 -3.85 3.66 4.42
N GLN A 32 -4.32 4.84 4.09
CA GLN A 32 -4.66 5.24 2.72
C GLN A 32 -4.19 6.66 2.44
N ASP A 33 -4.01 6.99 1.16
CA ASP A 33 -3.67 8.34 0.75
C ASP A 33 -4.91 9.26 0.68
N SER A 34 -4.68 10.53 0.29
CA SER A 34 -5.73 11.54 0.22
C SER A 34 -6.48 11.57 -1.12
N ASP A 35 -6.50 10.48 -1.88
CA ASP A 35 -7.29 10.41 -3.12
C ASP A 35 -8.77 10.69 -2.86
N SER A 36 -9.44 11.29 -3.83
CA SER A 36 -10.85 11.67 -3.70
C SER A 36 -11.78 10.49 -3.39
N LYS A 37 -11.46 9.30 -3.93
CA LYS A 37 -12.20 8.06 -3.67
C LYS A 37 -12.12 7.64 -2.21
N HIS A 38 -10.93 7.73 -1.63
CA HIS A 38 -10.65 7.37 -0.24
C HIS A 38 -11.33 8.34 0.75
N ARG A 39 -11.52 9.59 0.33
CA ARG A 39 -12.15 10.65 1.15
C ARG A 39 -13.65 10.79 0.94
N SER A 40 -14.24 9.98 0.06
CA SER A 40 -15.69 10.04 -0.22
C SER A 40 -16.51 9.73 1.03
N GLY A 41 -17.73 10.27 1.12
CA GLY A 41 -18.64 9.95 2.20
C GLY A 41 -19.01 8.46 2.24
N HIS A 42 -19.04 7.80 1.08
CA HIS A 42 -19.32 6.38 0.98
C HIS A 42 -18.19 5.53 1.59
N THR A 43 -16.94 5.83 1.25
CA THR A 43 -15.78 5.14 1.82
C THR A 43 -15.66 5.37 3.33
N LYS A 44 -15.88 6.61 3.78
CA LYS A 44 -15.87 6.90 5.22
C LYS A 44 -16.96 6.14 5.97
N GLY A 45 -18.18 6.14 5.43
CA GLY A 45 -19.29 5.40 6.03
C GLY A 45 -19.02 3.89 6.12
N PHE A 46 -18.33 3.30 5.12
CA PHE A 46 -17.89 1.92 5.18
C PHE A 46 -16.86 1.69 6.30
N LEU A 47 -15.81 2.52 6.36
CA LEU A 47 -14.77 2.38 7.38
C LEU A 47 -15.32 2.58 8.80
N ASP A 48 -16.23 3.54 8.98
CA ASP A 48 -16.91 3.76 10.24
C ASP A 48 -17.81 2.57 10.63
N LEU A 49 -18.49 1.94 9.66
CA LEU A 49 -19.36 0.78 9.88
C LEU A 49 -18.56 -0.46 10.31
N GLU A 50 -17.42 -0.67 9.66
CA GLU A 50 -16.51 -1.79 9.95
C GLU A 50 -15.57 -1.48 11.13
N GLU A 51 -15.72 -0.31 11.76
CA GLU A 51 -14.91 0.14 12.91
C GLU A 51 -13.39 0.11 12.63
N ILE A 52 -13.00 0.44 11.38
CA ILE A 52 -11.60 0.47 10.95
C ILE A 52 -10.97 1.82 11.25
N ASP A 53 -9.98 1.84 12.12
CA ASP A 53 -9.21 3.04 12.44
C ASP A 53 -8.27 3.44 11.31
N LEU A 54 -8.39 4.70 10.87
CA LEU A 54 -7.48 5.26 9.87
C LEU A 54 -6.21 5.81 10.53
N LEU A 55 -5.07 5.43 9.98
CA LEU A 55 -3.81 6.11 10.31
C LEU A 55 -3.86 7.56 9.80
N PRO A 56 -3.71 8.58 10.68
CA PRO A 56 -3.59 9.95 10.24
C PRO A 56 -2.40 10.11 9.29
N TRP A 57 -2.69 10.37 8.01
CA TRP A 57 -1.67 10.41 6.97
C TRP A 57 -1.55 11.79 6.34
N THR A 58 -0.32 12.30 6.22
CA THR A 58 -0.04 13.56 5.57
C THR A 58 -0.14 13.42 4.05
N ALA A 59 -0.74 14.42 3.40
CA ALA A 59 -0.78 14.45 1.94
C ALA A 59 0.64 14.55 1.35
N ASN A 60 0.86 13.91 0.20
CA ASN A 60 2.13 13.96 -0.54
C ASN A 60 3.35 13.40 0.22
N SER A 61 3.17 12.33 0.97
CA SER A 61 4.25 11.61 1.66
C SER A 61 4.42 10.17 1.12
N PRO A 62 4.68 10.00 -0.18
CA PRO A 62 4.86 8.65 -0.76
C PRO A 62 6.13 7.96 -0.25
N ASP A 63 7.14 8.72 0.11
CA ASP A 63 8.40 8.31 0.72
C ASP A 63 8.21 7.58 2.07
N MET A 64 7.17 7.94 2.81
CA MET A 64 6.83 7.30 4.08
C MET A 64 6.01 6.01 3.92
N ASN A 65 5.65 5.62 2.70
CA ASN A 65 4.85 4.44 2.43
C ASN A 65 5.72 3.32 1.86
N CYS A 66 6.13 2.37 2.70
CA CYS A 66 7.00 1.26 2.31
C CYS A 66 6.45 0.41 1.15
N VAL A 67 5.13 0.36 0.95
CA VAL A 67 4.50 -0.30 -0.21
C VAL A 67 4.95 0.32 -1.55
N LYS A 68 5.31 1.61 -1.58
CA LYS A 68 5.85 2.23 -2.81
C LYS A 68 7.18 1.62 -3.23
N ASN A 69 8.04 1.31 -2.27
CA ASN A 69 9.32 0.65 -2.52
C ASN A 69 9.11 -0.78 -3.06
N CYS A 70 8.09 -1.49 -2.59
CA CYS A 70 7.72 -2.79 -3.15
C CYS A 70 7.25 -2.64 -4.60
N TRP A 71 6.44 -1.63 -4.92
CA TRP A 71 6.01 -1.35 -6.30
C TRP A 71 7.18 -0.98 -7.21
N ASP A 72 8.12 -0.17 -6.75
CA ASP A 72 9.32 0.20 -7.51
C ASP A 72 10.20 -1.02 -7.77
N HIS A 73 10.33 -1.92 -6.78
CA HIS A 73 11.03 -3.18 -6.94
C HIS A 73 10.40 -4.05 -8.02
N VAL A 74 9.08 -4.27 -7.95
CA VAL A 74 8.33 -5.05 -8.95
C VAL A 74 8.41 -4.43 -10.34
N ASP A 75 8.25 -3.10 -10.47
CA ASP A 75 8.39 -2.40 -11.77
C ASP A 75 9.79 -2.62 -12.37
N HIS A 76 10.85 -2.54 -11.56
CA HIS A 76 12.20 -2.82 -12.00
C HIS A 76 12.36 -4.26 -12.52
N MET A 77 11.81 -5.24 -11.80
CA MET A 77 11.85 -6.66 -12.20
C MET A 77 11.07 -6.89 -13.49
N LEU A 78 9.88 -6.32 -13.63
CA LEU A 78 9.06 -6.41 -14.84
C LEU A 78 9.79 -5.82 -16.08
N ARG A 79 10.42 -4.66 -15.93
CA ARG A 79 11.18 -4.02 -17.02
C ARG A 79 12.44 -4.79 -17.41
N SER A 80 12.99 -5.59 -16.51
CA SER A 80 14.17 -6.41 -16.77
C SER A 80 13.85 -7.74 -17.45
N ARG A 81 12.56 -8.11 -17.58
CA ARG A 81 12.14 -9.35 -18.24
C ARG A 81 12.51 -9.37 -19.73
N ASN A 82 12.97 -10.55 -20.17
CA ASN A 82 13.23 -10.80 -21.58
C ASN A 82 12.64 -12.18 -21.97
N PRO A 83 11.72 -12.27 -22.94
CA PRO A 83 11.25 -11.18 -23.81
C PRO A 83 10.34 -10.18 -23.09
N LEU A 84 10.21 -8.97 -23.65
CA LEU A 84 9.30 -7.94 -23.16
C LEU A 84 7.83 -8.40 -23.24
N LEU A 85 7.05 -8.00 -22.25
CA LEU A 85 5.61 -8.29 -22.16
C LEU A 85 4.86 -7.62 -23.33
N LYS A 86 3.94 -8.34 -23.96
CA LYS A 86 3.30 -7.93 -25.22
C LYS A 86 1.86 -7.45 -25.05
N ASN A 87 1.21 -7.86 -23.99
CA ASN A 87 -0.20 -7.57 -23.76
C ASN A 87 -0.50 -7.44 -22.26
N LEU A 88 -1.74 -7.06 -21.94
CA LEU A 88 -2.17 -6.82 -20.57
C LEU A 88 -2.22 -8.11 -19.73
N ASP A 89 -2.62 -9.22 -20.33
CA ASP A 89 -2.73 -10.50 -19.62
C ASP A 89 -1.35 -10.98 -19.18
N GLU A 90 -0.36 -10.95 -20.10
CA GLU A 90 1.04 -11.25 -19.75
C GLU A 90 1.59 -10.30 -18.66
N LEU A 91 1.18 -9.03 -18.68
CA LEU A 91 1.57 -8.07 -17.64
C LEU A 91 0.93 -8.42 -16.29
N CYS A 92 -0.35 -8.78 -16.26
CA CYS A 92 -1.03 -9.16 -15.03
C CYS A 92 -0.41 -10.41 -14.39
N ASP A 93 -0.16 -11.44 -15.21
CA ASP A 93 0.46 -12.68 -14.73
C ASP A 93 1.88 -12.40 -14.20
N ALA A 94 2.68 -11.68 -14.96
CA ALA A 94 4.04 -11.32 -14.57
C ALA A 94 4.08 -10.44 -13.30
N LEU A 95 3.14 -9.51 -13.15
CA LEU A 95 3.00 -8.67 -11.97
C LEU A 95 2.73 -9.51 -10.72
N GLN A 96 1.82 -10.48 -10.82
CA GLN A 96 1.51 -11.39 -9.71
C GLN A 96 2.73 -12.25 -9.35
N GLU A 97 3.42 -12.81 -10.35
CA GLU A 97 4.63 -13.59 -10.12
C GLU A 97 5.69 -12.77 -9.37
N GLU A 98 6.04 -11.57 -9.85
CA GLU A 98 7.06 -10.72 -9.22
C GLU A 98 6.64 -10.27 -7.82
N TRP A 99 5.35 -9.96 -7.63
CA TRP A 99 4.84 -9.57 -6.32
C TRP A 99 4.99 -10.70 -5.29
N TYR A 100 4.63 -11.92 -5.63
CA TYR A 100 4.78 -13.08 -4.74
C TYR A 100 6.24 -13.54 -4.59
N CYS A 101 7.13 -13.14 -5.49
CA CYS A 101 8.56 -13.42 -5.39
C CYS A 101 9.34 -12.39 -4.56
N ILE A 102 8.69 -11.33 -4.06
CA ILE A 102 9.36 -10.38 -3.16
C ILE A 102 9.84 -11.12 -1.92
N ASP A 103 11.15 -11.07 -1.66
CA ASP A 103 11.75 -11.70 -0.48
C ASP A 103 11.24 -11.03 0.81
N GLN A 104 10.76 -11.84 1.75
CA GLN A 104 10.31 -11.36 3.06
C GLN A 104 11.40 -10.53 3.76
N ALA A 105 12.67 -10.92 3.65
CA ALA A 105 13.77 -10.16 4.19
C ALA A 105 13.93 -8.76 3.58
N TYR A 106 13.47 -8.55 2.34
CA TYR A 106 13.40 -7.22 1.74
C TYR A 106 12.29 -6.38 2.38
N ILE A 107 11.11 -6.96 2.57
CA ILE A 107 9.98 -6.30 3.23
C ILE A 107 10.36 -5.93 4.68
N ASP A 108 10.97 -6.84 5.41
CA ASP A 108 11.43 -6.63 6.78
C ASP A 108 12.41 -5.44 6.88
N LYS A 109 13.37 -5.34 5.94
CA LYS A 109 14.29 -4.20 5.88
C LYS A 109 13.59 -2.87 5.61
N LEU A 110 12.57 -2.85 4.75
CA LEU A 110 11.77 -1.65 4.51
C LEU A 110 11.07 -1.21 5.80
N TYR A 111 10.47 -2.17 6.50
CA TYR A 111 9.79 -1.92 7.76
C TYR A 111 10.75 -1.43 8.84
N ASP A 112 11.89 -2.09 9.00
CA ASP A 112 12.94 -1.72 9.97
C ASP A 112 13.55 -0.33 9.70
N SER A 113 13.47 0.16 8.46
CA SER A 113 13.95 1.49 8.10
C SER A 113 12.99 2.61 8.51
N MET A 114 11.70 2.32 8.72
CA MET A 114 10.66 3.32 9.00
C MET A 114 10.96 4.22 10.21
N PRO A 115 11.46 3.72 11.36
CA PRO A 115 11.79 4.58 12.49
C PRO A 115 12.83 5.66 12.13
N ASN A 116 13.83 5.31 11.29
CA ASN A 116 14.84 6.23 10.83
C ASN A 116 14.27 7.26 9.85
N GLN A 117 13.39 6.83 8.94
CA GLN A 117 12.69 7.72 8.01
C GLN A 117 11.84 8.76 8.77
N VAL A 118 11.08 8.31 9.78
CA VAL A 118 10.31 9.21 10.65
C VAL A 118 11.22 10.20 11.38
N HIS A 119 12.36 9.73 11.92
CA HIS A 119 13.32 10.59 12.60
C HIS A 119 13.88 11.67 11.66
N ASP A 120 14.28 11.29 10.45
CA ASP A 120 14.84 12.20 9.46
C ASP A 120 13.79 13.20 8.94
N LEU A 121 12.54 12.78 8.79
CA LEU A 121 11.43 13.67 8.45
C LEU A 121 11.19 14.73 9.55
N LEU A 122 11.19 14.33 10.80
CA LEU A 122 11.06 15.24 11.94
C LEU A 122 12.22 16.21 12.00
N LYS A 123 13.46 15.74 11.76
CA LYS A 123 14.66 16.57 11.72
C LYS A 123 14.65 17.56 10.53
N ALA A 124 14.08 17.14 9.40
CA ALA A 124 13.91 17.98 8.22
C ALA A 124 12.72 18.95 8.33
N GLU A 125 11.99 18.96 9.45
CA GLU A 125 10.79 19.81 9.65
C GLU A 125 9.74 19.62 8.55
N GLY A 126 9.56 18.39 8.06
CA GLY A 126 8.62 18.05 6.98
C GLY A 126 9.11 18.45 5.58
N ARG A 127 10.37 18.82 5.41
CA ARG A 127 10.97 19.03 4.07
C ARG A 127 11.36 17.70 3.44
N LEU A 128 11.75 17.76 2.16
CA LEU A 128 12.23 16.58 1.44
C LEU A 128 13.39 15.91 2.19
N THR A 129 13.27 14.59 2.34
CA THR A 129 14.31 13.72 2.86
C THR A 129 15.04 13.01 1.71
N CYS A 130 16.08 12.25 2.01
CA CYS A 130 16.83 11.50 1.00
C CYS A 130 16.27 10.09 0.73
N TYR A 131 15.08 9.81 1.22
CA TYR A 131 14.36 8.55 0.99
C TYR A 131 13.39 8.65 -0.19
#